data_563633884c6f85f6ba53ccfa74a12be9
#
_entry.id   563633884c6f85f6ba53ccfa74a12be9
#
_cell.length_a   1.000
_cell.length_b   1.000
_cell.length_c   1.000
_cell.angle_alpha   90.00
_cell.angle_beta   90.00
_cell.angle_gamma   90.00
#
_symmetry.space_group_name_H-M   'P 1'
#
loop_
_entity.id
_entity.type
_entity.pdbx_description
1 polymer ?
#
loop_
_entity_poly.entity_id
_entity_poly.type
_entity_poly.pdbx_seq_one_letter_code
_entity_poly.pdbx_strand_id
1 'polypeptide(L)'
;YYEDWKHVVFQGKVAKVLNKYVVLDQTAFYPTSGGQLHDIGFIEGMYGKDEVVDIFKQGSVIVHVLKETPTCKVGEDVKGFIDFTRRKQLAQHHSATHIVGAAARIVLGEHINQASAKKTVEKAHIDLTHYDMISEEKLKEIEDKANWLIQQKVPIQLKFYPRTEAEQTFGMGIYQGGAVPGKELRIVNITGYDVQCCGGTHLLNTGDAEAIKILKANKVQDGIVRVTFVAGDAARAQQKGEQNVLEETAKLLQCKKTQVPARAQELFELWKQAVKKKKQPTSLELKATEEFLGSEKDMLVKVCEIYKTTPEHIVKTTERFLSELKETHESEKK
;
A
#
# COMPACT_ATOMS: atom_id res chain seq x y z
N TYR A 1 1.55 21.86 0.30
CA TYR A 1 1.03 20.48 0.36
C TYR A 1 -0.11 20.30 1.37
N TYR A 2 -0.27 21.19 2.34
CA TYR A 2 -1.32 21.04 3.36
C TYR A 2 -2.73 21.33 2.84
N GLU A 3 -2.87 22.25 1.88
CA GLU A 3 -4.16 22.67 1.34
C GLU A 3 -4.59 21.82 0.15
N ASP A 4 -3.67 21.55 -0.75
CA ASP A 4 -3.92 20.76 -1.95
C ASP A 4 -2.74 19.82 -2.25
N TRP A 5 -3.01 18.53 -2.23
CA TRP A 5 -2.03 17.50 -2.60
C TRP A 5 -1.65 17.54 -4.09
N LYS A 6 -2.47 18.16 -4.94
CA LYS A 6 -2.23 18.35 -6.36
C LYS A 6 -1.29 19.50 -6.68
N HIS A 7 -0.94 20.31 -5.69
CA HIS A 7 0.01 21.42 -5.85
C HIS A 7 1.43 20.86 -5.98
N VAL A 8 1.85 20.59 -7.22
CA VAL A 8 3.12 19.93 -7.56
C VAL A 8 4.11 20.82 -8.30
N VAL A 9 3.73 22.04 -8.61
CA VAL A 9 4.62 23.07 -9.20
C VAL A 9 4.54 24.32 -8.33
N PHE A 10 5.68 24.84 -7.91
CA PHE A 10 5.74 26.03 -7.07
C PHE A 10 6.98 26.87 -7.40
N GLN A 11 7.01 28.11 -6.93
CA GLN A 11 8.18 28.99 -6.97
C GLN A 11 8.71 29.19 -5.56
N GLY A 12 10.02 29.38 -5.44
CA GLY A 12 10.68 29.67 -4.18
C GLY A 12 12.04 30.32 -4.42
N LYS A 13 12.64 30.83 -3.37
CA LYS A 13 13.98 31.40 -3.41
C LYS A 13 14.94 30.54 -2.58
N VAL A 14 16.12 30.32 -3.09
CA VAL A 14 17.17 29.56 -2.38
C VAL A 14 17.66 30.35 -1.19
N ALA A 15 17.30 29.90 0.01
CA ALA A 15 17.69 30.53 1.27
C ALA A 15 19.08 30.05 1.74
N LYS A 16 19.43 28.79 1.50
CA LYS A 16 20.72 28.22 1.92
C LYS A 16 21.13 27.04 1.03
N VAL A 17 22.42 26.94 0.77
CA VAL A 17 23.05 25.78 0.11
C VAL A 17 24.20 25.28 0.99
N LEU A 18 24.25 23.97 1.26
CA LEU A 18 25.34 23.34 1.99
C LEU A 18 25.58 21.93 1.45
N ASN A 19 26.68 21.74 0.72
CA ASN A 19 26.94 20.49 0.01
C ASN A 19 25.75 20.11 -0.90
N LYS A 20 25.12 18.97 -0.68
CA LYS A 20 23.93 18.51 -1.41
C LYS A 20 22.60 18.99 -0.80
N TYR A 21 22.64 19.82 0.21
CA TYR A 21 21.43 20.28 0.91
C TYR A 21 21.03 21.67 0.45
N VAL A 22 19.75 21.81 0.10
CA VAL A 22 19.17 23.08 -0.28
C VAL A 22 17.97 23.39 0.60
N VAL A 23 17.91 24.62 1.09
CA VAL A 23 16.77 25.17 1.82
C VAL A 23 16.17 26.26 0.96
N LEU A 24 14.85 26.22 0.77
CA LEU A 24 14.07 27.26 0.12
C LEU A 24 13.29 28.08 1.18
N ASP A 25 12.97 29.32 0.84
CA ASP A 25 12.11 30.19 1.67
C ASP A 25 10.69 29.63 1.78
N GLN A 26 10.20 28.99 0.72
CA GLN A 26 8.94 28.25 0.71
C GLN A 26 9.06 27.01 -0.19
N THR A 27 8.26 25.99 0.14
CA THR A 27 8.26 24.73 -0.61
C THR A 27 6.92 24.02 -0.54
N ALA A 28 6.54 23.37 -1.65
CA ALA A 28 5.42 22.43 -1.70
C ALA A 28 5.87 20.97 -1.58
N PHE A 29 7.15 20.68 -1.47
CA PHE A 29 7.66 19.34 -1.20
C PHE A 29 7.30 18.87 0.21
N TYR A 30 6.76 17.68 0.32
CA TYR A 30 6.45 17.04 1.60
C TYR A 30 7.69 16.31 2.15
N PRO A 31 8.14 16.60 3.37
CA PRO A 31 9.21 15.88 4.02
C PRO A 31 8.70 14.58 4.64
N THR A 32 9.57 13.58 4.84
CA THR A 32 9.21 12.38 5.61
C THR A 32 8.69 12.77 6.99
N SER A 33 7.42 12.51 7.25
CA SER A 33 6.74 12.85 8.51
C SER A 33 5.45 12.05 8.68
N GLY A 34 4.98 11.87 9.92
CA GLY A 34 3.70 11.20 10.20
C GLY A 34 3.57 9.80 9.59
N GLY A 35 4.69 9.08 9.44
CA GLY A 35 4.74 7.77 8.80
C GLY A 35 4.60 7.78 7.27
N GLN A 36 4.48 8.96 6.63
CA GLN A 36 4.49 9.11 5.18
C GLN A 36 5.90 9.43 4.69
N LEU A 37 6.35 8.78 3.61
CA LEU A 37 7.61 9.10 2.95
C LEU A 37 7.55 10.47 2.25
N HIS A 38 8.72 11.04 2.04
CA HIS A 38 8.93 12.29 1.32
C HIS A 38 8.56 12.20 -0.16
N ASP A 39 8.36 13.38 -0.75
CA ASP A 39 8.30 13.54 -2.18
C ASP A 39 9.69 13.43 -2.82
N ILE A 40 9.72 13.29 -4.12
CA ILE A 40 10.89 13.47 -4.99
C ILE A 40 10.50 14.40 -6.14
N GLY A 41 11.50 14.85 -6.89
CA GLY A 41 11.26 15.72 -8.04
C GLY A 41 12.46 16.53 -8.42
N PHE A 42 12.25 17.79 -8.79
CA PHE A 42 13.31 18.65 -9.29
C PHE A 42 13.17 20.08 -8.76
N ILE A 43 14.31 20.75 -8.60
CA ILE A 43 14.41 22.21 -8.43
C ILE A 43 15.12 22.75 -9.68
N GLU A 44 14.51 23.67 -10.39
CA GLU A 44 15.03 24.27 -11.63
C GLU A 44 15.32 25.75 -11.39
N GLY A 45 16.55 26.14 -11.61
CA GLY A 45 17.04 27.50 -11.54
C GLY A 45 17.66 27.96 -12.87
N MET A 46 18.30 29.12 -12.85
CA MET A 46 18.91 29.72 -14.03
C MET A 46 20.03 28.85 -14.61
N TYR A 47 20.75 28.12 -13.75
CA TYR A 47 21.97 27.41 -14.14
C TYR A 47 21.76 25.90 -14.36
N GLY A 48 20.58 25.39 -14.09
CA GLY A 48 20.31 23.98 -14.28
C GLY A 48 19.07 23.46 -13.56
N LYS A 49 18.94 22.15 -13.60
CA LYS A 49 17.86 21.38 -12.99
C LYS A 49 18.44 20.33 -12.06
N ASP A 50 18.16 20.47 -10.79
CA ASP A 50 18.69 19.65 -9.71
C ASP A 50 17.66 18.60 -9.26
N GLU A 51 18.01 17.31 -9.26
CA GLU A 51 17.15 16.21 -8.83
C GLU A 51 17.08 16.14 -7.30
N VAL A 52 15.88 16.21 -6.72
CA VAL A 52 15.58 16.07 -5.31
C VAL A 52 15.28 14.59 -5.01
N VAL A 53 16.12 13.95 -4.20
CA VAL A 53 16.03 12.51 -3.92
C VAL A 53 15.55 12.19 -2.50
N ASP A 54 15.67 13.15 -1.57
CA ASP A 54 15.18 13.01 -0.18
C ASP A 54 14.81 14.37 0.39
N ILE A 55 13.90 14.39 1.34
CA ILE A 55 13.46 15.61 2.01
C ILE A 55 13.17 15.29 3.47
N PHE A 56 13.79 16.04 4.36
CA PHE A 56 13.57 15.91 5.79
C PHE A 56 13.34 17.25 6.47
N LYS A 57 12.82 17.19 7.69
CA LYS A 57 12.53 18.37 8.49
C LYS A 57 13.53 18.46 9.65
N GLN A 58 14.19 19.62 9.80
CA GLN A 58 15.03 19.95 10.95
C GLN A 58 14.45 21.16 11.68
N GLY A 59 13.81 20.93 12.82
CA GLY A 59 13.01 21.95 13.50
C GLY A 59 11.84 22.41 12.61
N SER A 60 11.79 23.68 12.27
CA SER A 60 10.80 24.27 11.34
C SER A 60 11.27 24.29 9.87
N VAL A 61 12.55 23.96 9.61
CA VAL A 61 13.17 24.07 8.29
C VAL A 61 12.98 22.77 7.50
N ILE A 62 12.58 22.88 6.23
CA ILE A 62 12.52 21.76 5.29
C ILE A 62 13.79 21.77 4.46
N VAL A 63 14.54 20.67 4.49
CA VAL A 63 15.81 20.47 3.80
C VAL A 63 15.63 19.52 2.63
N HIS A 64 15.97 19.98 1.43
CA HIS A 64 15.93 19.18 0.19
C HIS A 64 17.32 18.58 -0.02
N VAL A 65 17.42 17.28 -0.20
CA VAL A 65 18.64 16.54 -0.51
C VAL A 65 18.70 16.31 -2.02
N LEU A 66 19.72 16.87 -2.64
CA LEU A 66 19.94 16.71 -4.07
C LEU A 66 20.80 15.48 -4.36
N LYS A 67 20.60 14.89 -5.50
CA LYS A 67 21.40 13.74 -5.97
C LYS A 67 22.86 14.12 -6.18
N GLU A 68 23.08 15.27 -6.82
CA GLU A 68 24.40 15.81 -7.15
C GLU A 68 24.64 17.14 -6.43
N THR A 69 25.78 17.78 -6.69
CA THR A 69 26.07 19.12 -6.22
C THR A 69 25.09 20.13 -6.83
N PRO A 70 24.46 21.00 -6.01
CA PRO A 70 23.49 21.99 -6.50
C PRO A 70 24.04 22.89 -7.58
N THR A 71 23.27 23.08 -8.65
CA THR A 71 23.58 24.12 -9.66
C THR A 71 23.02 25.47 -9.23
N CYS A 72 21.97 25.50 -8.41
CA CYS A 72 21.36 26.73 -7.90
C CYS A 72 22.20 27.40 -6.82
N LYS A 73 22.08 28.72 -6.70
CA LYS A 73 22.84 29.58 -5.78
C LYS A 73 21.93 30.26 -4.75
N VAL A 74 22.47 30.59 -3.59
CA VAL A 74 21.76 31.37 -2.56
C VAL A 74 21.26 32.69 -3.15
N GLY A 75 20.00 33.00 -2.90
CA GLY A 75 19.30 34.19 -3.42
C GLY A 75 18.64 34.01 -4.79
N GLU A 76 18.86 32.88 -5.45
CA GLU A 76 18.28 32.58 -6.75
C GLU A 76 16.81 32.22 -6.65
N ASP A 77 15.98 32.72 -7.56
CA ASP A 77 14.59 32.29 -7.74
C ASP A 77 14.56 30.97 -8.52
N VAL A 78 13.85 29.99 -7.96
CA VAL A 78 13.78 28.64 -8.52
C VAL A 78 12.34 28.15 -8.65
N LYS A 79 12.13 27.20 -9.54
CA LYS A 79 10.88 26.46 -9.67
C LYS A 79 11.05 25.04 -9.12
N GLY A 80 10.13 24.61 -8.25
CA GLY A 80 10.04 23.24 -7.80
C GLY A 80 9.02 22.43 -8.59
N PHE A 81 9.37 21.21 -8.94
CA PHE A 81 8.52 20.24 -9.65
C PHE A 81 8.51 18.94 -8.87
N ILE A 82 7.36 18.58 -8.34
CA ILE A 82 7.17 17.36 -7.56
C ILE A 82 6.69 16.25 -8.49
N ASP A 83 7.21 15.01 -8.28
CA ASP A 83 6.68 13.83 -8.96
C ASP A 83 5.22 13.60 -8.55
N PHE A 84 4.31 13.90 -9.49
CA PHE A 84 2.87 13.77 -9.26
C PHE A 84 2.42 12.34 -9.02
N THR A 85 3.01 11.38 -9.71
CA THR A 85 2.66 9.96 -9.58
C THR A 85 2.97 9.46 -8.17
N ARG A 86 4.15 9.78 -7.67
CA ARG A 86 4.56 9.46 -6.30
C ARG A 86 3.70 10.19 -5.26
N ARG A 87 3.48 11.50 -5.43
CA ARG A 87 2.64 12.30 -4.54
C ARG A 87 1.21 11.75 -4.47
N LYS A 88 0.60 11.44 -5.60
CA LYS A 88 -0.74 10.83 -5.69
C LYS A 88 -0.79 9.53 -4.92
N GLN A 89 0.14 8.61 -5.18
CA GLN A 89 0.16 7.30 -4.53
C GLN A 89 0.33 7.41 -3.01
N LEU A 90 1.21 8.31 -2.53
CA LEU A 90 1.39 8.56 -1.10
C LEU A 90 0.14 9.17 -0.46
N ALA A 91 -0.54 10.11 -1.13
CA ALA A 91 -1.80 10.70 -0.66
C ALA A 91 -2.94 9.67 -0.63
N GLN A 92 -3.02 8.79 -1.63
CA GLN A 92 -3.95 7.66 -1.65
C GLN A 92 -3.70 6.71 -0.48
N HIS A 93 -2.46 6.29 -0.25
CA HIS A 93 -2.11 5.43 0.88
C HIS A 93 -2.36 6.11 2.23
N HIS A 94 -2.12 7.42 2.34
CA HIS A 94 -2.34 8.14 3.59
C HIS A 94 -3.83 8.28 3.91
N SER A 95 -4.65 8.70 2.96
CA SER A 95 -6.10 8.78 3.15
C SER A 95 -6.72 7.38 3.35
N ALA A 96 -6.23 6.37 2.62
CA ALA A 96 -6.65 4.99 2.83
C ALA A 96 -6.31 4.47 4.24
N THR A 97 -5.23 4.96 4.88
CA THR A 97 -4.92 4.61 6.28
C THR A 97 -6.07 5.03 7.22
N HIS A 98 -6.60 6.24 7.06
CA HIS A 98 -7.76 6.72 7.82
C HIS A 98 -9.03 5.93 7.49
N ILE A 99 -9.26 5.63 6.21
CA ILE A 99 -10.44 4.85 5.76
C ILE A 99 -10.39 3.43 6.33
N VAL A 100 -9.23 2.76 6.30
CA VAL A 100 -9.06 1.42 6.89
C VAL A 100 -9.22 1.47 8.41
N GLY A 101 -8.70 2.49 9.08
CA GLY A 101 -8.89 2.70 10.52
C GLY A 101 -10.37 2.86 10.89
N ALA A 102 -11.11 3.70 10.15
CA ALA A 102 -12.54 3.88 10.31
C ALA A 102 -13.32 2.57 10.05
N ALA A 103 -13.01 1.86 8.97
CA ALA A 103 -13.63 0.58 8.64
C ALA A 103 -13.36 -0.48 9.71
N ALA A 104 -12.13 -0.56 10.21
CA ALA A 104 -11.76 -1.48 11.30
C ALA A 104 -12.52 -1.16 12.60
N ARG A 105 -12.70 0.12 12.95
CA ARG A 105 -13.48 0.54 14.11
C ARG A 105 -14.95 0.14 13.97
N ILE A 106 -15.53 0.29 12.78
CA ILE A 106 -16.92 -0.11 12.51
C ILE A 106 -17.11 -1.63 12.64
N VAL A 107 -16.15 -2.43 12.16
CA VAL A 107 -16.24 -3.91 12.11
C VAL A 107 -15.85 -4.57 13.43
N LEU A 108 -14.82 -4.04 14.11
CA LEU A 108 -14.23 -4.66 15.31
C LEU A 108 -14.65 -3.97 16.62
N GLY A 109 -15.11 -2.72 16.56
CA GLY A 109 -15.62 -1.96 17.72
C GLY A 109 -14.76 -0.75 18.08
N GLU A 110 -15.27 0.05 19.03
CA GLU A 110 -14.72 1.36 19.42
C GLU A 110 -13.34 1.32 20.11
N HIS A 111 -12.87 0.14 20.54
CA HIS A 111 -11.54 -0.05 21.11
C HIS A 111 -10.41 0.09 20.07
N ILE A 112 -10.76 0.12 18.79
CA ILE A 112 -9.80 0.23 17.70
C ILE A 112 -9.28 1.67 17.62
N ASN A 113 -7.98 1.83 17.86
CA ASN A 113 -7.25 3.08 17.67
C ASN A 113 -5.99 2.80 16.85
N GLN A 114 -5.47 3.82 16.19
CA GLN A 114 -4.19 3.72 15.51
C GLN A 114 -3.03 3.88 16.52
N ALA A 115 -2.18 2.88 16.64
CA ALA A 115 -0.95 2.96 17.42
C ALA A 115 0.22 3.51 16.59
N SER A 116 0.33 3.09 15.34
CA SER A 116 1.30 3.62 14.36
C SER A 116 0.83 3.40 12.92
N ALA A 117 1.52 4.02 11.95
CA ALA A 117 1.27 3.75 10.53
C ALA A 117 2.50 4.13 9.69
N LYS A 118 2.66 3.45 8.55
CA LYS A 118 3.67 3.80 7.54
C LYS A 118 3.06 3.76 6.14
N LYS A 119 3.41 4.73 5.31
CA LYS A 119 2.94 4.88 3.94
C LYS A 119 4.15 5.04 3.03
N THR A 120 4.35 4.04 2.17
CA THR A 120 5.33 4.05 1.08
C THR A 120 4.60 4.10 -0.26
N VAL A 121 5.31 4.14 -1.36
CA VAL A 121 4.71 4.08 -2.70
C VAL A 121 4.13 2.69 -2.97
N GLU A 122 4.83 1.64 -2.52
CA GLU A 122 4.47 0.24 -2.80
C GLU A 122 3.28 -0.24 -1.96
N LYS A 123 3.22 0.18 -0.69
CA LYS A 123 2.20 -0.26 0.26
C LYS A 123 2.11 0.64 1.47
N ALA A 124 1.04 0.47 2.22
CA ALA A 124 0.89 1.08 3.53
C ALA A 124 0.57 0.02 4.60
N HIS A 125 0.79 0.38 5.87
CA HIS A 125 0.23 -0.38 6.97
C HIS A 125 -0.27 0.57 8.07
N ILE A 126 -1.23 0.07 8.81
CA ILE A 126 -1.75 0.66 10.04
C ILE A 126 -1.62 -0.37 11.17
N ASP A 127 -1.12 0.06 12.31
CA ASP A 127 -1.06 -0.72 13.53
C ASP A 127 -2.26 -0.33 14.39
N LEU A 128 -3.15 -1.29 14.63
CA LEU A 128 -4.40 -1.09 15.36
C LEU A 128 -4.31 -1.69 16.74
N THR A 129 -4.88 -1.01 17.74
CA THR A 129 -5.10 -1.60 19.05
C THR A 129 -6.15 -2.68 18.95
N HIS A 130 -5.74 -3.95 19.16
CA HIS A 130 -6.65 -5.08 19.17
C HIS A 130 -6.06 -6.22 19.99
N TYR A 131 -6.88 -6.89 20.78
CA TYR A 131 -6.44 -7.88 21.76
C TYR A 131 -6.10 -9.24 21.13
N ASP A 132 -6.62 -9.55 19.95
CA ASP A 132 -6.42 -10.84 19.27
C ASP A 132 -6.06 -10.65 17.79
N MET A 133 -5.68 -11.73 17.12
CA MET A 133 -5.48 -11.72 15.66
C MET A 133 -6.81 -11.50 14.94
N ILE A 134 -6.79 -10.66 13.93
CA ILE A 134 -7.95 -10.43 13.06
C ILE A 134 -8.05 -11.61 12.08
N SER A 135 -9.19 -12.31 12.10
CA SER A 135 -9.43 -13.42 11.18
C SER A 135 -9.53 -12.96 9.72
N GLU A 136 -9.29 -13.86 8.76
CA GLU A 136 -9.42 -13.56 7.33
C GLU A 136 -10.84 -13.07 6.97
N GLU A 137 -11.88 -13.62 7.61
CA GLU A 137 -13.25 -13.17 7.45
C GLU A 137 -13.42 -11.71 7.88
N LYS A 138 -12.90 -11.35 9.06
CA LYS A 138 -12.94 -9.97 9.57
C LYS A 138 -12.09 -9.02 8.73
N LEU A 139 -10.94 -9.47 8.20
CA LEU A 139 -10.15 -8.68 7.27
C LEU A 139 -10.92 -8.39 5.98
N LYS A 140 -11.67 -9.36 5.49
CA LYS A 140 -12.55 -9.17 4.33
C LYS A 140 -13.67 -8.17 4.64
N GLU A 141 -14.33 -8.28 5.79
CA GLU A 141 -15.37 -7.32 6.20
C GLU A 141 -14.79 -5.88 6.28
N ILE A 142 -13.56 -5.73 6.80
CA ILE A 142 -12.88 -4.42 6.86
C ILE A 142 -12.57 -3.91 5.45
N GLU A 143 -12.06 -4.76 4.55
CA GLU A 143 -11.81 -4.41 3.15
C GLU A 143 -13.09 -3.96 2.44
N ASP A 144 -14.16 -4.74 2.59
CA ASP A 144 -15.46 -4.46 1.98
C ASP A 144 -16.03 -3.12 2.52
N LYS A 145 -15.92 -2.88 3.83
CA LYS A 145 -16.36 -1.63 4.45
C LYS A 145 -15.53 -0.43 4.02
N ALA A 146 -14.21 -0.59 3.88
CA ALA A 146 -13.32 0.45 3.37
C ALA A 146 -13.67 0.81 1.92
N ASN A 147 -13.88 -0.18 1.07
CA ASN A 147 -14.29 0.04 -0.33
C ASN A 147 -15.71 0.61 -0.44
N TRP A 148 -16.61 0.26 0.47
CA TRP A 148 -17.92 0.90 0.57
C TRP A 148 -17.78 2.40 0.87
N LEU A 149 -16.92 2.81 1.83
CA LEU A 149 -16.63 4.22 2.12
C LEU A 149 -16.06 4.96 0.90
N ILE A 150 -15.24 4.31 0.08
CA ILE A 150 -14.74 4.87 -1.19
C ILE A 150 -15.90 5.15 -2.15
N GLN A 151 -16.82 4.20 -2.30
CA GLN A 151 -18.00 4.35 -3.18
C GLN A 151 -18.91 5.49 -2.74
N GLN A 152 -19.00 5.78 -1.43
CA GLN A 152 -19.80 6.90 -0.91
C GLN A 152 -19.20 8.27 -1.27
N LYS A 153 -17.94 8.35 -1.69
CA LYS A 153 -17.23 9.60 -2.04
C LYS A 153 -17.35 10.65 -0.92
N VAL A 154 -17.16 10.21 0.32
CA VAL A 154 -17.27 11.07 1.50
C VAL A 154 -16.24 12.19 1.44
N PRO A 155 -16.63 13.46 1.66
CA PRO A 155 -15.68 14.57 1.72
C PRO A 155 -14.65 14.39 2.84
N ILE A 156 -13.40 14.70 2.54
CA ILE A 156 -12.29 14.76 3.51
C ILE A 156 -11.96 16.25 3.74
N GLN A 157 -12.35 16.76 4.89
CA GLN A 157 -12.12 18.15 5.26
C GLN A 157 -10.74 18.29 5.90
N LEU A 158 -9.97 19.25 5.42
CA LEU A 158 -8.61 19.55 5.89
C LEU A 158 -8.61 20.98 6.44
N LYS A 159 -8.51 21.13 7.77
CA LYS A 159 -8.57 22.46 8.38
C LYS A 159 -7.66 22.57 9.60
N PHE A 160 -7.05 23.74 9.76
CA PHE A 160 -6.34 24.10 10.98
C PHE A 160 -7.31 24.66 12.02
N TYR A 161 -7.14 24.25 13.25
CA TYR A 161 -7.90 24.73 14.42
C TYR A 161 -6.93 25.13 15.54
N PRO A 162 -7.23 26.16 16.32
CA PRO A 162 -6.60 26.35 17.63
C PRO A 162 -6.73 25.05 18.45
N ARG A 163 -5.66 24.63 19.13
CA ARG A 163 -5.63 23.35 19.88
C ARG A 163 -6.86 23.17 20.77
N THR A 164 -7.15 24.17 21.63
CA THR A 164 -8.27 24.10 22.57
C THR A 164 -9.61 23.92 21.86
N GLU A 165 -9.81 24.60 20.72
CA GLU A 165 -11.04 24.48 19.93
C GLU A 165 -11.13 23.05 19.31
N ALA A 166 -10.04 22.53 18.76
CA ALA A 166 -10.00 21.17 18.20
C ALA A 166 -10.33 20.11 19.27
N GLU A 167 -9.72 20.22 20.46
CA GLU A 167 -9.92 19.29 21.57
C GLU A 167 -11.34 19.36 22.13
N GLN A 168 -11.91 20.58 22.22
CA GLN A 168 -13.32 20.76 22.66
C GLN A 168 -14.32 20.24 21.63
N THR A 169 -14.05 20.43 20.33
CA THR A 169 -14.96 20.06 19.25
C THR A 169 -14.94 18.57 18.96
N PHE A 170 -13.75 17.95 18.93
CA PHE A 170 -13.55 16.59 18.45
C PHE A 170 -13.10 15.60 19.54
N GLY A 171 -12.81 16.11 20.76
CA GLY A 171 -12.31 15.29 21.86
C GLY A 171 -10.85 14.87 21.71
N MET A 172 -10.35 14.12 22.71
CA MET A 172 -8.94 13.68 22.75
C MET A 172 -8.64 12.52 21.79
N GLY A 173 -9.66 11.87 21.24
CA GLY A 173 -9.53 10.78 20.26
C GLY A 173 -8.89 11.20 18.93
N ILE A 174 -8.72 12.50 18.69
CA ILE A 174 -8.02 13.02 17.50
C ILE A 174 -6.52 12.71 17.48
N TYR A 175 -5.93 12.38 18.63
CA TYR A 175 -4.51 12.09 18.73
C TYR A 175 -4.21 10.61 18.45
N GLN A 176 -3.24 10.38 17.55
CA GLN A 176 -2.82 9.08 17.10
C GLN A 176 -1.40 8.81 17.59
N GLY A 177 -1.24 7.87 18.50
CA GLY A 177 0.07 7.48 19.02
C GLY A 177 0.75 8.54 19.89
N GLY A 178 0.04 9.59 20.34
CA GLY A 178 0.55 10.61 21.24
C GLY A 178 0.18 12.04 20.86
N ALA A 179 0.38 12.98 21.79
CA ALA A 179 0.07 14.39 21.58
C ALA A 179 0.97 15.04 20.51
N VAL A 180 0.37 15.78 19.61
CA VAL A 180 1.06 16.56 18.57
C VAL A 180 1.47 17.92 19.16
N PRO A 181 2.73 18.38 19.02
CA PRO A 181 3.14 19.69 19.53
C PRO A 181 2.53 20.83 18.69
N GLY A 182 2.39 22.01 19.29
CA GLY A 182 1.94 23.23 18.62
C GLY A 182 0.67 23.82 19.20
N LYS A 183 0.40 25.08 18.88
CA LYS A 183 -0.80 25.83 19.29
C LYS A 183 -1.97 25.58 18.33
N GLU A 184 -1.68 25.20 17.11
CA GLU A 184 -2.67 24.87 16.08
C GLU A 184 -2.52 23.39 15.68
N LEU A 185 -3.63 22.74 15.47
CA LEU A 185 -3.73 21.36 15.03
C LEU A 185 -4.37 21.29 13.65
N ARG A 186 -3.74 20.55 12.73
CA ARG A 186 -4.37 20.23 11.45
C ARG A 186 -5.26 19.03 11.63
N ILE A 187 -6.56 19.22 11.43
CA ILE A 187 -7.58 18.18 11.52
C ILE A 187 -7.91 17.66 10.13
N VAL A 188 -7.89 16.36 10.00
CA VAL A 188 -8.36 15.58 8.86
C VAL A 188 -9.66 14.91 9.29
N ASN A 189 -10.78 15.30 8.67
CA ASN A 189 -12.11 14.83 9.01
C ASN A 189 -12.76 14.14 7.81
N ILE A 190 -12.87 12.82 7.87
CA ILE A 190 -13.73 12.03 6.98
C ILE A 190 -15.13 12.10 7.59
N THR A 191 -15.95 13.00 7.09
CA THR A 191 -17.21 13.42 7.68
C THR A 191 -18.09 12.24 8.10
N GLY A 192 -18.31 12.13 9.42
CA GLY A 192 -19.16 11.07 10.01
C GLY A 192 -18.45 9.73 10.27
N TYR A 193 -17.17 9.59 9.95
CA TYR A 193 -16.47 8.30 10.05
C TYR A 193 -15.13 8.34 10.80
N ASP A 194 -14.32 9.38 10.60
CA ASP A 194 -13.02 9.49 11.26
C ASP A 194 -12.58 10.94 11.37
N VAL A 195 -12.03 11.31 12.52
CA VAL A 195 -11.47 12.65 12.77
C VAL A 195 -10.14 12.50 13.47
N GLN A 196 -9.07 13.00 12.85
CA GLN A 196 -7.73 12.85 13.40
C GLN A 196 -6.86 14.08 13.18
N CYS A 197 -5.95 14.33 14.12
CA CYS A 197 -4.88 15.30 13.95
C CYS A 197 -3.77 14.70 13.08
N CYS A 198 -3.67 15.14 11.83
CA CYS A 198 -2.73 14.57 10.87
C CYS A 198 -2.11 15.63 9.95
N GLY A 199 -0.77 15.58 9.84
CA GLY A 199 0.04 16.49 8.99
C GLY A 199 0.40 15.96 7.61
N GLY A 200 -0.20 14.84 7.16
CA GLY A 200 0.12 14.22 5.86
C GLY A 200 -0.51 14.88 4.65
N THR A 201 -0.17 14.39 3.47
CA THR A 201 -0.88 14.74 2.24
C THR A 201 -2.14 13.88 2.12
N HIS A 202 -3.29 14.51 1.94
CA HIS A 202 -4.58 13.82 1.90
C HIS A 202 -5.38 14.16 0.66
N LEU A 203 -6.19 13.18 0.22
CA LEU A 203 -7.22 13.35 -0.78
C LEU A 203 -8.33 14.27 -0.26
N LEU A 204 -9.15 14.81 -1.16
CA LEU A 204 -10.28 15.68 -0.80
C LEU A 204 -11.61 14.93 -0.64
N ASN A 205 -11.67 13.69 -1.11
CA ASN A 205 -12.78 12.78 -0.87
C ASN A 205 -12.30 11.33 -0.86
N THR A 206 -13.08 10.44 -0.25
CA THR A 206 -12.70 9.01 -0.16
C THR A 206 -12.67 8.32 -1.51
N GLY A 207 -13.47 8.77 -2.49
CA GLY A 207 -13.52 8.21 -3.84
C GLY A 207 -12.20 8.32 -4.60
N ASP A 208 -11.37 9.35 -4.31
CA ASP A 208 -10.06 9.52 -4.95
C ASP A 208 -9.03 8.45 -4.50
N ALA A 209 -9.33 7.67 -3.44
CA ALA A 209 -8.55 6.49 -3.07
C ALA A 209 -8.75 5.31 -4.05
N GLU A 210 -9.79 5.37 -4.90
CA GLU A 210 -10.15 4.47 -5.99
C GLU A 210 -10.48 3.03 -5.52
N ALA A 211 -9.54 2.35 -4.88
CA ALA A 211 -9.72 1.02 -4.30
C ALA A 211 -8.76 0.81 -3.14
N ILE A 212 -9.14 -0.02 -2.18
CA ILE A 212 -8.29 -0.53 -1.10
C ILE A 212 -8.29 -2.05 -1.16
N LYS A 213 -7.10 -2.65 -1.04
CA LYS A 213 -6.92 -4.08 -0.92
C LYS A 213 -6.07 -4.40 0.30
N ILE A 214 -6.62 -5.19 1.22
CA ILE A 214 -5.89 -5.70 2.37
C ILE A 214 -5.05 -6.90 1.91
N LEU A 215 -3.75 -6.84 2.20
CA LEU A 215 -2.80 -7.89 1.83
C LEU A 215 -2.69 -8.94 2.93
N LYS A 216 -2.55 -8.50 4.18
CA LYS A 216 -2.41 -9.37 5.36
C LYS A 216 -2.57 -8.63 6.67
N ALA A 217 -2.80 -9.39 7.75
CA ALA A 217 -2.63 -8.92 9.13
C ALA A 217 -1.57 -9.75 9.87
N ASN A 218 -0.86 -9.11 10.80
CA ASN A 218 0.16 -9.74 11.63
C ASN A 218 0.11 -9.16 13.05
N LYS A 219 0.26 -9.97 14.07
CA LYS A 219 0.50 -9.50 15.44
C LYS A 219 1.89 -8.86 15.50
N VAL A 220 1.98 -7.62 15.99
CA VAL A 220 3.25 -6.89 16.18
C VAL A 220 3.75 -7.08 17.60
N GLN A 221 2.83 -6.94 18.56
CA GLN A 221 3.03 -7.17 19.98
C GLN A 221 1.67 -7.41 20.62
N ASP A 222 1.64 -7.70 21.92
CA ASP A 222 0.37 -7.86 22.65
C ASP A 222 -0.46 -6.60 22.56
N GLY A 223 -1.73 -6.75 22.17
CA GLY A 223 -2.66 -5.66 21.97
C GLY A 223 -2.47 -4.85 20.69
N ILE A 224 -1.54 -5.18 19.80
CA ILE A 224 -1.31 -4.47 18.55
C ILE A 224 -1.26 -5.42 17.34
N VAL A 225 -2.15 -5.19 16.39
CA VAL A 225 -2.21 -5.91 15.11
C VAL A 225 -1.92 -4.96 13.96
N ARG A 226 -1.00 -5.34 13.09
CA ARG A 226 -0.67 -4.63 11.85
C ARG A 226 -1.51 -5.12 10.70
N VAL A 227 -2.25 -4.22 10.07
CA VAL A 227 -2.95 -4.46 8.81
C VAL A 227 -2.15 -3.82 7.69
N THR A 228 -1.66 -4.63 6.75
CA THR A 228 -0.92 -4.17 5.55
C THR A 228 -1.86 -4.15 4.36
N PHE A 229 -1.86 -3.06 3.61
CA PHE A 229 -2.77 -2.85 2.49
C PHE A 229 -2.14 -2.01 1.38
N VAL A 230 -2.81 -1.96 0.25
CA VAL A 230 -2.54 -1.06 -0.88
C VAL A 230 -3.80 -0.30 -1.26
N ALA A 231 -3.64 0.89 -1.86
CA ALA A 231 -4.74 1.71 -2.33
C ALA A 231 -4.41 2.33 -3.70
N GLY A 232 -5.43 2.74 -4.44
CA GLY A 232 -5.29 3.46 -5.70
C GLY A 232 -4.51 2.68 -6.77
N ASP A 233 -3.51 3.31 -7.36
CA ASP A 233 -2.71 2.71 -8.44
C ASP A 233 -2.02 1.42 -8.00
N ALA A 234 -1.50 1.35 -6.77
CA ALA A 234 -0.90 0.14 -6.21
C ALA A 234 -1.93 -1.00 -6.04
N ALA A 235 -3.18 -0.68 -5.65
CA ALA A 235 -4.23 -1.69 -5.54
C ALA A 235 -4.62 -2.25 -6.91
N ARG A 236 -4.73 -1.39 -7.93
CA ARG A 236 -4.96 -1.82 -9.32
C ARG A 236 -3.83 -2.68 -9.87
N ALA A 237 -2.58 -2.30 -9.60
CA ALA A 237 -1.42 -3.08 -10.02
C ALA A 237 -1.40 -4.47 -9.36
N GLN A 238 -1.75 -4.55 -8.07
CA GLN A 238 -1.86 -5.80 -7.33
C GLN A 238 -2.94 -6.70 -7.93
N GLN A 239 -4.14 -6.16 -8.19
CA GLN A 239 -5.24 -6.91 -8.78
C GLN A 239 -4.90 -7.43 -10.18
N LYS A 240 -4.27 -6.59 -11.02
CA LYS A 240 -3.81 -7.00 -12.35
C LYS A 240 -2.73 -8.08 -12.27
N GLY A 241 -1.81 -7.97 -11.31
CA GLY A 241 -0.79 -8.99 -11.06
C GLY A 241 -1.42 -10.34 -10.71
N GLU A 242 -2.42 -10.37 -9.84
CA GLU A 242 -3.16 -11.59 -9.48
C GLU A 242 -3.88 -12.22 -10.66
N GLN A 243 -4.52 -11.41 -11.51
CA GLN A 243 -5.16 -11.88 -12.74
C GLN A 243 -4.14 -12.50 -13.68
N ASN A 244 -2.99 -11.86 -13.89
CA ASN A 244 -1.93 -12.37 -14.73
C ASN A 244 -1.39 -13.73 -14.23
N VAL A 245 -1.17 -13.87 -12.93
CA VAL A 245 -0.72 -15.14 -12.32
C VAL A 245 -1.70 -16.28 -12.62
N LEU A 246 -3.00 -16.04 -12.44
CA LEU A 246 -4.03 -17.05 -12.75
C LEU A 246 -4.08 -17.39 -14.25
N GLU A 247 -3.97 -16.38 -15.13
CA GLU A 247 -3.97 -16.60 -16.58
C GLU A 247 -2.75 -17.39 -17.06
N GLU A 248 -1.56 -17.04 -16.57
CA GLU A 248 -0.33 -17.76 -16.88
C GLU A 248 -0.39 -19.20 -16.36
N THR A 249 -0.87 -19.38 -15.12
CA THR A 249 -1.04 -20.72 -14.55
C THR A 249 -2.07 -21.54 -15.34
N ALA A 250 -3.19 -20.94 -15.74
CA ALA A 250 -4.21 -21.61 -16.58
C ALA A 250 -3.65 -22.04 -17.94
N LYS A 251 -2.81 -21.20 -18.56
CA LYS A 251 -2.11 -21.57 -19.82
C LYS A 251 -1.15 -22.75 -19.62
N LEU A 252 -0.35 -22.75 -18.56
CA LEU A 252 0.56 -23.85 -18.23
C LEU A 252 -0.19 -25.16 -17.98
N LEU A 253 -1.32 -25.09 -17.27
CA LEU A 253 -2.16 -26.24 -16.94
C LEU A 253 -3.17 -26.61 -18.05
N GLN A 254 -3.20 -25.85 -19.15
CA GLN A 254 -4.09 -26.05 -20.29
C GLN A 254 -5.58 -26.16 -19.88
N CYS A 255 -6.04 -25.21 -19.05
CA CYS A 255 -7.41 -25.20 -18.52
C CYS A 255 -7.99 -23.78 -18.46
N LYS A 256 -9.30 -23.66 -18.11
CA LYS A 256 -9.92 -22.37 -17.81
C LYS A 256 -9.42 -21.82 -16.46
N LYS A 257 -9.44 -20.50 -16.25
CA LYS A 257 -9.07 -19.88 -14.95
C LYS A 257 -9.81 -20.51 -13.77
N THR A 258 -11.10 -20.74 -13.90
CA THR A 258 -11.93 -21.35 -12.86
C THR A 258 -11.52 -22.78 -12.49
N GLN A 259 -10.81 -23.48 -13.36
CA GLN A 259 -10.34 -24.86 -13.17
C GLN A 259 -8.92 -24.93 -12.59
N VAL A 260 -8.22 -23.79 -12.46
CA VAL A 260 -6.83 -23.76 -11.98
C VAL A 260 -6.64 -24.45 -10.63
N PRO A 261 -7.48 -24.26 -9.61
CA PRO A 261 -7.32 -24.95 -8.33
C PRO A 261 -7.41 -26.48 -8.45
N ALA A 262 -8.37 -27.00 -9.21
CA ALA A 262 -8.52 -28.45 -9.43
C ALA A 262 -7.34 -29.05 -10.20
N ARG A 263 -6.91 -28.38 -11.28
CA ARG A 263 -5.72 -28.79 -12.06
C ARG A 263 -4.42 -28.70 -11.25
N ALA A 264 -4.28 -27.69 -10.41
CA ALA A 264 -3.14 -27.56 -9.51
C ALA A 264 -3.09 -28.69 -8.48
N GLN A 265 -4.23 -29.08 -7.92
CA GLN A 265 -4.34 -30.22 -7.02
C GLN A 265 -3.92 -31.52 -7.72
N GLU A 266 -4.45 -31.77 -8.90
CA GLU A 266 -4.12 -32.95 -9.72
C GLU A 266 -2.63 -32.99 -10.05
N LEU A 267 -2.05 -31.88 -10.53
CA LEU A 267 -0.62 -31.76 -10.81
C LEU A 267 0.24 -32.04 -9.58
N PHE A 268 -0.12 -31.45 -8.42
CA PHE A 268 0.63 -31.64 -7.18
C PHE A 268 0.60 -33.10 -6.71
N GLU A 269 -0.52 -33.78 -6.83
CA GLU A 269 -0.64 -35.18 -6.46
C GLU A 269 0.13 -36.11 -7.40
N LEU A 270 0.05 -35.88 -8.72
CA LEU A 270 0.86 -36.62 -9.69
C LEU A 270 2.35 -36.43 -9.45
N TRP A 271 2.78 -35.19 -9.24
CA TRP A 271 4.17 -34.86 -8.90
C TRP A 271 4.62 -35.57 -7.62
N LYS A 272 3.79 -35.53 -6.57
CA LYS A 272 4.08 -36.19 -5.28
C LYS A 272 4.19 -37.70 -5.43
N GLN A 273 3.38 -38.32 -6.28
CA GLN A 273 3.44 -39.75 -6.56
C GLN A 273 4.70 -40.11 -7.33
N ALA A 274 4.97 -39.41 -8.44
CA ALA A 274 6.11 -39.68 -9.32
C ALA A 274 7.45 -39.39 -8.65
N VAL A 275 7.64 -38.14 -8.18
CA VAL A 275 8.94 -37.68 -7.73
C VAL A 275 9.25 -38.08 -6.29
N LYS A 276 8.26 -37.96 -5.36
CA LYS A 276 8.49 -38.29 -3.93
C LYS A 276 8.27 -39.76 -3.59
N LYS A 277 7.26 -40.42 -4.15
CA LYS A 277 6.95 -41.83 -3.86
C LYS A 277 7.51 -42.80 -4.85
N LYS A 278 8.18 -42.33 -5.93
CA LYS A 278 8.74 -43.15 -7.01
C LYS A 278 7.72 -44.14 -7.58
N LYS A 279 6.45 -43.75 -7.65
CA LYS A 279 5.37 -44.54 -8.26
C LYS A 279 5.05 -43.95 -9.61
N GLN A 280 5.14 -44.74 -10.68
CA GLN A 280 4.82 -44.29 -12.05
C GLN A 280 3.36 -43.84 -12.14
N PRO A 281 3.08 -42.60 -12.59
CA PRO A 281 1.74 -42.23 -12.96
C PRO A 281 1.35 -42.89 -14.26
N THR A 282 0.13 -43.40 -14.33
CA THR A 282 -0.42 -44.10 -15.53
C THR A 282 -0.59 -43.13 -16.71
N SER A 283 -0.67 -41.86 -16.48
CA SER A 283 -0.76 -40.77 -17.47
C SER A 283 -0.23 -39.48 -16.89
N LEU A 284 0.45 -38.68 -17.71
CA LEU A 284 0.85 -37.30 -17.37
C LEU A 284 -0.22 -36.25 -17.76
N GLU A 285 -1.31 -36.70 -18.36
CA GLU A 285 -2.38 -35.82 -18.81
C GLU A 285 -3.23 -35.38 -17.63
N LEU A 286 -3.30 -34.07 -17.42
CA LEU A 286 -4.18 -33.47 -16.40
C LEU A 286 -5.62 -33.43 -16.95
N LYS A 287 -6.60 -33.91 -16.18
CA LYS A 287 -8.00 -34.08 -16.61
C LYS A 287 -9.03 -33.39 -15.74
N ALA A 288 -8.65 -32.90 -14.57
CA ALA A 288 -9.59 -32.25 -13.66
C ALA A 288 -10.31 -31.06 -14.34
N THR A 289 -11.64 -31.05 -14.29
CA THR A 289 -12.51 -30.05 -14.94
C THR A 289 -13.40 -29.30 -13.94
N GLU A 290 -13.25 -29.55 -12.65
CA GLU A 290 -14.04 -28.93 -11.60
C GLU A 290 -13.83 -27.42 -11.58
N GLU A 291 -14.91 -26.67 -11.60
CA GLU A 291 -14.86 -25.22 -11.56
C GLU A 291 -14.93 -24.71 -10.11
N PHE A 292 -14.06 -23.81 -9.77
CA PHE A 292 -14.02 -23.18 -8.45
C PHE A 292 -15.04 -22.03 -8.38
N LEU A 293 -15.93 -22.10 -7.40
CA LEU A 293 -16.97 -21.08 -7.15
C LEU A 293 -16.45 -20.07 -6.09
N GLY A 294 -15.63 -19.13 -6.51
CA GLY A 294 -15.06 -18.10 -5.63
C GLY A 294 -14.39 -16.98 -6.42
N SER A 295 -13.90 -15.98 -5.72
CA SER A 295 -13.16 -14.87 -6.34
C SER A 295 -11.78 -15.34 -6.87
N GLU A 296 -11.16 -14.53 -7.74
CA GLU A 296 -9.79 -14.79 -8.21
C GLU A 296 -8.78 -14.83 -7.04
N LYS A 297 -9.00 -14.02 -6.00
CA LYS A 297 -8.23 -14.07 -4.75
C LYS A 297 -8.36 -15.43 -4.05
N ASP A 298 -9.58 -15.94 -3.93
CA ASP A 298 -9.83 -17.23 -3.29
C ASP A 298 -9.20 -18.38 -4.09
N MET A 299 -9.23 -18.31 -5.41
CA MET A 299 -8.53 -19.26 -6.30
C MET A 299 -7.01 -19.25 -6.04
N LEU A 300 -6.40 -18.08 -5.95
CA LEU A 300 -4.96 -17.94 -5.66
C LEU A 300 -4.61 -18.49 -4.28
N VAL A 301 -5.41 -18.16 -3.25
CA VAL A 301 -5.23 -18.69 -1.89
C VAL A 301 -5.29 -20.22 -1.92
N LYS A 302 -6.27 -20.79 -2.62
CA LYS A 302 -6.41 -22.24 -2.73
C LYS A 302 -5.21 -22.89 -3.42
N VAL A 303 -4.69 -22.32 -4.47
CA VAL A 303 -3.48 -22.82 -5.16
C VAL A 303 -2.24 -22.68 -4.26
N CYS A 304 -2.12 -21.59 -3.50
CA CYS A 304 -1.05 -21.40 -2.52
C CYS A 304 -1.06 -22.48 -1.43
N GLU A 305 -2.24 -22.84 -0.92
CA GLU A 305 -2.41 -23.94 0.06
C GLU A 305 -1.96 -25.27 -0.51
N ILE A 306 -2.38 -25.59 -1.74
CA ILE A 306 -2.05 -26.83 -2.46
C ILE A 306 -0.54 -26.95 -2.66
N TYR A 307 0.08 -25.90 -3.23
CA TYR A 307 1.50 -25.90 -3.56
C TYR A 307 2.41 -25.58 -2.38
N LYS A 308 1.85 -25.12 -1.24
CA LYS A 308 2.57 -24.59 -0.07
C LYS A 308 3.55 -23.48 -0.46
N THR A 309 3.04 -22.49 -1.21
CA THR A 309 3.81 -21.38 -1.79
C THR A 309 3.06 -20.06 -1.61
N THR A 310 3.62 -18.98 -2.13
CA THR A 310 3.01 -17.64 -2.15
C THR A 310 2.57 -17.28 -3.58
N PRO A 311 1.63 -16.32 -3.77
CA PRO A 311 1.08 -16.01 -5.08
C PRO A 311 2.13 -15.72 -6.15
N GLU A 312 3.20 -14.98 -5.81
CA GLU A 312 4.29 -14.62 -6.71
C GLU A 312 5.11 -15.83 -7.21
N HIS A 313 4.99 -16.97 -6.57
CA HIS A 313 5.73 -18.20 -6.91
C HIS A 313 4.87 -19.31 -7.54
N ILE A 314 3.55 -19.08 -7.70
CA ILE A 314 2.63 -20.07 -8.27
C ILE A 314 3.09 -20.51 -9.66
N VAL A 315 3.31 -19.57 -10.58
CA VAL A 315 3.72 -19.86 -11.97
C VAL A 315 4.99 -20.68 -12.00
N LYS A 316 6.04 -20.22 -11.32
CA LYS A 316 7.34 -20.89 -11.24
C LYS A 316 7.23 -22.29 -10.60
N THR A 317 6.38 -22.47 -9.61
CA THR A 317 6.15 -23.75 -8.96
C THR A 317 5.42 -24.71 -9.89
N THR A 318 4.44 -24.22 -10.65
CA THR A 318 3.73 -25.00 -11.68
C THR A 318 4.69 -25.49 -12.76
N GLU A 319 5.53 -24.61 -13.31
CA GLU A 319 6.56 -24.95 -14.29
C GLU A 319 7.51 -26.02 -13.78
N ARG A 320 7.99 -25.86 -12.55
CA ARG A 320 8.88 -26.84 -11.91
C ARG A 320 8.21 -28.21 -11.80
N PHE A 321 6.98 -28.29 -11.30
CA PHE A 321 6.28 -29.57 -11.16
C PHE A 321 6.05 -30.25 -12.51
N LEU A 322 5.70 -29.49 -13.55
CA LEU A 322 5.55 -29.99 -14.90
C LEU A 322 6.88 -30.50 -15.49
N SER A 323 7.99 -29.79 -15.26
CA SER A 323 9.33 -30.19 -15.73
C SER A 323 9.80 -31.46 -15.05
N GLU A 324 9.76 -31.51 -13.70
CA GLU A 324 10.19 -32.68 -12.93
C GLU A 324 9.37 -33.94 -13.25
N LEU A 325 8.07 -33.80 -13.54
CA LEU A 325 7.22 -34.91 -13.99
C LEU A 325 7.65 -35.43 -15.38
N LYS A 326 7.96 -34.55 -16.34
CA LYS A 326 8.43 -34.94 -17.66
C LYS A 326 9.78 -35.64 -17.59
N GLU A 327 10.73 -35.10 -16.84
CA GLU A 327 12.06 -35.67 -16.64
C GLU A 327 11.99 -37.08 -16.02
N THR A 328 11.11 -37.25 -15.00
CA THR A 328 10.92 -38.58 -14.38
C THR A 328 10.33 -39.60 -15.37
N HIS A 329 9.40 -39.17 -16.22
CA HIS A 329 8.79 -40.05 -17.22
C HIS A 329 9.74 -40.40 -18.37
N GLU A 330 10.64 -39.51 -18.78
CA GLU A 330 11.61 -39.72 -19.83
C GLU A 330 12.81 -40.59 -19.38
N SER A 331 13.25 -40.42 -18.12
CA SER A 331 14.36 -41.17 -17.56
C SER A 331 14.05 -42.67 -17.38
N GLU A 332 12.78 -43.06 -17.35
CA GLU A 332 12.33 -44.44 -17.19
C GLU A 332 11.98 -45.15 -18.54
N LYS A 333 11.93 -44.37 -19.64
CA LYS A 333 11.79 -44.94 -21.01
C LYS A 333 13.12 -45.30 -21.66
N LYS A 334 14.22 -44.96 -21.02
CA LYS A 334 15.58 -45.35 -21.38
C LYS A 334 16.05 -46.55 -20.57
#